data_8ab548964c9b33e7a0fb3e1a36e09d8b
#
_entry.id   8ab548964c9b33e7a0fb3e1a36e09d8b
#
_cell.length_a   1.000
_cell.length_b   1.000
_cell.length_c   1.000
_cell.angle_alpha   90.00
_cell.angle_beta   90.00
_cell.angle_gamma   90.00
#
_symmetry.space_group_name_H-M   'P 1'
#
loop_
_entity.id
_entity.type
_entity.pdbx_description
1 polymer ?
#
loop_
_entity_poly.entity_id
_entity_poly.type
_entity_poly.pdbx_seq_one_letter_code
_entity_poly.pdbx_strand_id
1 'polypeptide(L)'
;LTGRDEQIAGAPGQRPPVVARYRASADRAVGVASGGGGPRGGREGVVEIYTDGACKGNPGPGGWGAVLRYGRHERTIRGGEPGDTTNNRMELLAAIMALEALTRPSVVRIHTDSQYLRSGINEWVARWKRNGWKTGEKKPVKNVDLWQRLDAAASVHDVEWLWVRGHAGDPGNELADQLANRGLIEARRQPS
;
A
#
# COMPACT_ATOMS: atom_id res chain seq x y z
N LEU A 1 -29.56 3.45 -52.49
CA LEU A 1 -29.99 2.98 -51.16
C LEU A 1 -28.77 2.75 -50.32
N THR A 2 -28.53 3.69 -49.47
CA THR A 2 -27.33 3.90 -48.68
C THR A 2 -27.43 3.14 -47.36
N GLY A 3 -26.48 2.18 -47.15
CA GLY A 3 -26.22 1.62 -45.85
C GLY A 3 -25.09 2.41 -45.17
N ARG A 4 -25.39 2.98 -44.01
CA ARG A 4 -24.38 3.65 -43.16
C ARG A 4 -23.77 2.62 -42.23
N ASP A 5 -22.48 2.43 -42.36
CA ASP A 5 -21.67 1.75 -41.35
C ASP A 5 -21.55 2.63 -40.09
N GLU A 6 -22.19 2.23 -39.02
CA GLU A 6 -21.91 2.79 -37.68
C GLU A 6 -20.63 2.18 -37.13
N GLN A 7 -19.56 2.93 -37.23
CA GLN A 7 -18.34 2.66 -36.48
C GLN A 7 -18.60 2.89 -35.01
N ILE A 8 -18.59 1.80 -34.25
CA ILE A 8 -18.55 1.85 -32.77
C ILE A 8 -17.18 2.37 -32.35
N ALA A 9 -17.13 3.62 -31.92
CA ALA A 9 -15.94 4.20 -31.32
C ALA A 9 -15.62 3.48 -30.02
N GLY A 10 -14.50 2.77 -29.99
CA GLY A 10 -13.97 2.15 -28.78
C GLY A 10 -13.69 3.19 -27.70
N ALA A 11 -14.04 2.87 -26.47
CA ALA A 11 -13.76 3.68 -25.30
C ALA A 11 -12.25 3.98 -25.17
N PRO A 12 -11.86 5.18 -24.73
CA PRO A 12 -10.44 5.53 -24.60
C PRO A 12 -9.76 4.63 -23.60
N GLY A 13 -8.68 4.00 -24.05
CA GLY A 13 -7.93 2.98 -23.33
C GLY A 13 -7.53 3.42 -21.91
N GLN A 14 -7.97 2.64 -20.95
CA GLN A 14 -7.42 2.67 -19.60
C GLN A 14 -5.94 2.32 -19.71
N ARG A 15 -5.06 3.27 -19.36
CA ARG A 15 -3.64 2.97 -19.19
C ARG A 15 -3.52 1.92 -18.09
N PRO A 16 -2.71 0.87 -18.29
CA PRO A 16 -2.49 -0.12 -17.24
C PRO A 16 -1.95 0.57 -15.97
N PRO A 17 -2.27 0.05 -14.78
CA PRO A 17 -1.77 0.61 -13.53
C PRO A 17 -0.24 0.64 -13.55
N VAL A 18 0.34 1.72 -13.08
CA VAL A 18 1.79 1.85 -12.94
C VAL A 18 2.23 0.89 -11.85
N VAL A 19 3.06 -0.07 -12.21
CA VAL A 19 3.56 -1.11 -11.32
C VAL A 19 4.97 -0.75 -10.88
N ALA A 20 5.18 -0.56 -9.58
CA ALA A 20 6.51 -0.51 -8.99
C ALA A 20 6.77 -1.80 -8.21
N ARG A 21 7.86 -2.47 -8.51
CA ARG A 21 8.31 -3.65 -7.75
C ARG A 21 9.36 -3.22 -6.73
N TYR A 22 9.06 -3.42 -5.47
CA TYR A 22 9.99 -3.23 -4.39
C TYR A 22 10.70 -4.55 -4.10
N ARG A 23 11.96 -4.67 -4.54
CA ARG A 23 12.85 -5.75 -4.13
C ARG A 23 13.77 -5.20 -3.05
N ALA A 24 13.83 -5.84 -1.91
CA ALA A 24 14.90 -5.64 -0.96
C ALA A 24 16.24 -5.83 -1.69
N SER A 25 17.18 -4.93 -1.46
CA SER A 25 18.56 -5.11 -1.93
C SER A 25 19.05 -6.44 -1.39
N ALA A 26 19.34 -7.38 -2.28
CA ALA A 26 19.85 -8.68 -1.93
C ALA A 26 21.29 -8.55 -1.42
N ASP A 27 21.42 -8.34 -0.11
CA ASP A 27 22.64 -8.61 0.63
C ASP A 27 22.29 -9.53 1.79
N ARG A 28 22.11 -10.79 1.44
CA ARG A 28 22.45 -11.99 2.22
C ARG A 28 21.95 -13.23 1.48
N ALA A 29 22.83 -13.72 0.62
CA ALA A 29 22.78 -15.10 0.20
C ALA A 29 23.25 -15.98 1.36
N VAL A 30 22.41 -16.88 1.85
CA VAL A 30 22.85 -18.23 2.26
C VAL A 30 21.70 -19.16 1.90
N GLY A 31 22.04 -20.13 1.09
CA GLY A 31 21.16 -21.05 0.44
C GLY A 31 20.44 -22.03 1.36
N VAL A 32 19.46 -22.67 0.79
CA VAL A 32 19.35 -24.15 0.72
C VAL A 32 18.32 -24.51 -0.33
N ALA A 33 18.66 -25.55 -1.04
CA ALA A 33 18.14 -26.05 -2.28
C ALA A 33 16.79 -26.79 -2.20
N SER A 34 16.18 -26.84 -3.39
CA SER A 34 15.52 -27.98 -4.06
C SER A 34 14.15 -28.46 -3.58
N GLY A 35 13.24 -28.42 -4.53
CA GLY A 35 12.01 -29.20 -4.56
C GLY A 35 11.11 -28.75 -5.70
N GLY A 36 11.22 -29.39 -6.86
CA GLY A 36 10.50 -29.06 -8.07
C GLY A 36 9.00 -29.31 -7.99
N GLY A 37 8.26 -28.59 -8.80
CA GLY A 37 6.84 -28.76 -9.07
C GLY A 37 6.36 -27.69 -10.02
N GLY A 38 6.11 -28.06 -11.26
CA GLY A 38 5.76 -27.20 -12.36
C GLY A 38 4.44 -26.44 -12.25
N PRO A 39 4.13 -25.59 -13.23
CA PRO A 39 3.14 -24.53 -13.14
C PRO A 39 1.72 -25.05 -13.31
N ARG A 40 0.86 -24.81 -12.34
CA ARG A 40 -0.60 -24.88 -12.53
C ARG A 40 -1.21 -23.52 -12.23
N GLY A 41 -1.87 -22.98 -13.25
CA GLY A 41 -2.46 -21.67 -13.27
C GLY A 41 -3.56 -21.48 -12.21
N GLY A 42 -3.61 -20.29 -11.71
CA GLY A 42 -4.53 -19.78 -10.71
C GLY A 42 -3.75 -18.91 -9.76
N ARG A 43 -4.23 -17.73 -9.45
CA ARG A 43 -3.63 -16.73 -8.54
C ARG A 43 -3.50 -17.23 -7.08
N GLU A 44 -3.18 -18.49 -6.90
CA GLU A 44 -2.90 -19.09 -5.60
C GLU A 44 -1.48 -18.70 -5.19
N GLY A 45 -1.35 -17.95 -4.11
CA GLY A 45 -0.07 -17.57 -3.53
C GLY A 45 0.20 -16.07 -3.40
N VAL A 46 -0.66 -15.20 -3.91
CA VAL A 46 -0.51 -13.74 -3.80
C VAL A 46 -1.48 -13.18 -2.75
N VAL A 47 -0.97 -12.38 -1.83
CA VAL A 47 -1.80 -11.61 -0.89
C VAL A 47 -2.14 -10.28 -1.54
N GLU A 48 -3.43 -10.04 -1.76
CA GLU A 48 -3.93 -8.75 -2.23
C GLU A 48 -4.26 -7.88 -1.01
N ILE A 49 -3.69 -6.68 -0.95
CA ILE A 49 -3.88 -5.74 0.14
C ILE A 49 -4.42 -4.42 -0.41
N TYR A 50 -5.45 -3.89 0.24
CA TYR A 50 -6.02 -2.57 -0.04
C TYR A 50 -5.83 -1.70 1.19
N THR A 51 -5.32 -0.50 1.04
CA THR A 51 -5.00 0.40 2.16
C THR A 51 -5.55 1.79 1.95
N ASP A 52 -5.96 2.43 3.03
CA ASP A 52 -6.37 3.83 3.04
C ASP A 52 -6.09 4.49 4.39
N GLY A 53 -5.95 5.82 4.37
CA GLY A 53 -5.76 6.67 5.54
C GLY A 53 -6.75 7.82 5.57
N ALA A 54 -7.20 8.21 6.75
CA ALA A 54 -8.10 9.33 6.97
C ALA A 54 -7.58 10.21 8.10
N CYS A 55 -7.77 11.54 7.97
CA CYS A 55 -7.42 12.49 9.01
C CYS A 55 -8.47 13.59 9.09
N LYS A 56 -8.89 13.94 10.29
CA LYS A 56 -9.81 15.07 10.51
C LYS A 56 -9.05 16.31 10.97
N GLY A 57 -8.92 17.27 10.07
CA GLY A 57 -7.91 18.31 10.18
C GLY A 57 -6.56 17.75 9.65
N ASN A 58 -5.60 18.53 9.38
CA ASN A 58 -4.30 18.05 8.91
C ASN A 58 -3.23 19.06 9.34
N PRO A 59 -2.76 18.97 10.61
CA PRO A 59 -2.85 17.86 11.55
C PRO A 59 -4.19 17.75 12.32
N GLY A 60 -4.41 16.55 12.91
CA GLY A 60 -5.58 16.21 13.73
C GLY A 60 -5.68 14.71 13.97
N PRO A 61 -6.75 14.23 14.64
CA PRO A 61 -6.97 12.80 14.81
C PRO A 61 -7.03 12.06 13.48
N GLY A 62 -6.45 10.89 13.41
CA GLY A 62 -6.39 10.09 12.20
C GLY A 62 -6.84 8.65 12.38
N GLY A 63 -7.13 8.00 11.25
CA GLY A 63 -7.44 6.58 11.19
C GLY A 63 -6.83 5.95 9.95
N TRP A 64 -6.59 4.67 10.02
CA TRP A 64 -6.09 3.85 8.93
C TRP A 64 -6.88 2.55 8.82
N GLY A 65 -6.94 2.01 7.62
CA GLY A 65 -7.61 0.75 7.34
C GLY A 65 -6.90 -0.06 6.28
N ALA A 66 -6.98 -1.37 6.41
CA ALA A 66 -6.49 -2.29 5.41
C ALA A 66 -7.36 -3.54 5.28
N VAL A 67 -7.47 -4.04 4.05
CA VAL A 67 -8.12 -5.29 3.69
C VAL A 67 -7.07 -6.23 3.11
N LEU A 68 -6.93 -7.42 3.67
CA LEU A 68 -6.00 -8.44 3.20
C LEU A 68 -6.80 -9.62 2.65
N ARG A 69 -6.52 -10.03 1.42
CA ARG A 69 -7.16 -11.16 0.75
C ARG A 69 -6.15 -12.19 0.30
N TYR A 70 -6.42 -13.44 0.62
CA TYR A 70 -5.64 -14.57 0.14
C TYR A 70 -6.57 -15.72 -0.24
N GLY A 71 -6.68 -16.02 -1.51
CA GLY A 71 -7.66 -16.97 -2.01
C GLY A 71 -9.09 -16.57 -1.60
N ARG A 72 -9.74 -17.40 -0.78
CA ARG A 72 -11.10 -17.13 -0.25
C ARG A 72 -11.10 -16.43 1.11
N HIS A 73 -9.94 -16.25 1.71
CA HIS A 73 -9.81 -15.65 3.04
C HIS A 73 -9.67 -14.15 2.92
N GLU A 74 -10.45 -13.45 3.72
CA GLU A 74 -10.37 -12.00 3.86
C GLU A 74 -10.17 -11.66 5.34
N ARG A 75 -9.26 -10.73 5.60
CA ARG A 75 -9.04 -10.15 6.92
C ARG A 75 -9.04 -8.64 6.79
N THR A 76 -9.76 -7.98 7.68
CA THR A 76 -9.76 -6.53 7.80
C THR A 76 -9.05 -6.11 9.08
N ILE A 77 -8.28 -5.04 8.99
CA ILE A 77 -7.63 -4.40 10.13
C ILE A 77 -7.80 -2.90 10.04
N ARG A 78 -7.88 -2.25 11.19
CA ARG A 78 -7.98 -0.80 11.30
C ARG A 78 -7.41 -0.33 12.63
N GLY A 79 -7.13 0.94 12.70
CA GLY A 79 -6.74 1.63 13.91
C GLY A 79 -6.74 3.13 13.71
N GLY A 80 -6.31 3.86 14.72
CA GLY A 80 -6.24 5.31 14.63
C GLY A 80 -5.37 5.91 15.71
N GLU A 81 -5.06 7.19 15.53
CA GLU A 81 -4.32 8.02 16.46
C GLU A 81 -5.23 9.14 16.97
N PRO A 82 -5.43 9.27 18.30
CA PRO A 82 -6.32 10.28 18.86
C PRO A 82 -5.71 11.68 18.87
N GLY A 83 -4.37 11.76 18.84
CA GLY A 83 -3.62 13.01 18.83
C GLY A 83 -3.44 13.60 17.43
N ASP A 84 -2.59 14.62 17.37
CA ASP A 84 -2.27 15.28 16.10
C ASP A 84 -1.41 14.38 15.20
N THR A 85 -2.04 13.88 14.17
CA THR A 85 -1.38 13.15 13.08
C THR A 85 -1.69 13.80 11.73
N THR A 86 -1.28 13.19 10.63
CA THR A 86 -1.53 13.68 9.28
C THR A 86 -2.07 12.58 8.39
N ASN A 87 -2.75 12.95 7.32
CA ASN A 87 -3.23 11.99 6.33
C ASN A 87 -2.08 11.12 5.79
N ASN A 88 -0.93 11.73 5.46
CA ASN A 88 0.24 10.99 4.98
C ASN A 88 0.76 9.94 5.98
N ARG A 89 0.73 10.23 7.28
CA ARG A 89 1.10 9.26 8.31
C ARG A 89 0.12 8.09 8.37
N MET A 90 -1.17 8.36 8.24
CA MET A 90 -2.21 7.32 8.24
C MET A 90 -2.11 6.42 7.01
N GLU A 91 -1.82 6.98 5.85
CA GLU A 91 -1.53 6.23 4.63
C GLU A 91 -0.32 5.27 4.79
N LEU A 92 0.77 5.78 5.36
CA LEU A 92 1.94 4.97 5.69
C LEU A 92 1.60 3.86 6.69
N LEU A 93 0.88 4.19 7.76
CA LEU A 93 0.49 3.22 8.79
C LEU A 93 -0.39 2.11 8.25
N ALA A 94 -1.34 2.42 7.37
CA ALA A 94 -2.19 1.42 6.74
C ALA A 94 -1.36 0.34 6.01
N ALA A 95 -0.38 0.76 5.22
CA ALA A 95 0.51 -0.15 4.50
C ALA A 95 1.43 -0.93 5.45
N ILE A 96 2.02 -0.26 6.44
CA ILE A 96 2.90 -0.88 7.44
C ILE A 96 2.14 -1.97 8.21
N MET A 97 1.00 -1.64 8.78
CA MET A 97 0.22 -2.55 9.62
C MET A 97 -0.29 -3.75 8.82
N ALA A 98 -0.62 -3.55 7.54
CA ALA A 98 -1.01 -4.65 6.67
C ALA A 98 0.15 -5.62 6.40
N LEU A 99 1.35 -5.11 6.10
CA LEU A 99 2.53 -5.94 5.88
C LEU A 99 2.98 -6.66 7.16
N GLU A 100 2.98 -5.98 8.30
CA GLU A 100 3.33 -6.56 9.61
C GLU A 100 2.31 -7.59 10.10
N ALA A 101 1.06 -7.56 9.61
CA ALA A 101 0.05 -8.54 9.93
C ALA A 101 0.28 -9.92 9.26
N LEU A 102 1.18 -9.97 8.27
CA LEU A 102 1.56 -11.22 7.61
C LEU A 102 2.59 -11.97 8.44
N THR A 103 2.30 -13.23 8.72
CA THR A 103 3.11 -14.06 9.64
C THR A 103 4.30 -14.76 8.98
N ARG A 104 4.42 -14.68 7.65
CA ARG A 104 5.49 -15.29 6.87
C ARG A 104 5.80 -14.47 5.62
N PRO A 105 7.03 -14.58 5.06
CA PRO A 105 7.36 -13.99 3.77
C PRO A 105 6.35 -14.39 2.70
N SER A 106 5.86 -13.43 1.95
CA SER A 106 4.76 -13.61 1.00
C SER A 106 4.99 -12.78 -0.26
N VAL A 107 4.37 -13.20 -1.36
CA VAL A 107 4.17 -12.33 -2.53
C VAL A 107 2.94 -11.47 -2.26
N VAL A 108 3.10 -10.16 -2.32
CA VAL A 108 2.09 -9.19 -1.90
C VAL A 108 1.83 -8.17 -3.00
N ARG A 109 0.57 -7.85 -3.24
CA ARG A 109 0.15 -6.71 -4.04
C ARG A 109 -0.59 -5.71 -3.17
N ILE A 110 -0.08 -4.49 -3.11
CA ILE A 110 -0.71 -3.40 -2.34
C ILE A 110 -1.37 -2.43 -3.30
N HIS A 111 -2.68 -2.28 -3.15
CA HIS A 111 -3.50 -1.32 -3.86
C HIS A 111 -3.69 -0.07 -2.99
N THR A 112 -3.27 1.08 -3.48
CA THR A 112 -3.41 2.37 -2.78
C THR A 112 -3.58 3.51 -3.79
N ASP A 113 -4.30 4.54 -3.41
CA ASP A 113 -4.44 5.78 -4.16
C ASP A 113 -3.54 6.91 -3.63
N SER A 114 -2.78 6.66 -2.56
CA SER A 114 -1.90 7.63 -1.94
C SER A 114 -0.79 8.11 -2.87
N GLN A 115 -0.86 9.36 -3.29
CA GLN A 115 0.21 10.01 -4.08
C GLN A 115 1.49 10.14 -3.26
N TYR A 116 1.39 10.31 -1.95
CA TYR A 116 2.53 10.41 -1.06
C TYR A 116 3.33 9.09 -0.99
N LEU A 117 2.64 7.95 -0.83
CA LEU A 117 3.26 6.62 -0.92
C LEU A 117 3.89 6.41 -2.29
N ARG A 118 3.17 6.76 -3.36
CA ARG A 118 3.66 6.60 -4.73
C ARG A 118 4.97 7.34 -4.95
N SER A 119 5.03 8.61 -4.61
CA SER A 119 6.24 9.40 -4.77
C SER A 119 7.39 8.88 -3.89
N GLY A 120 7.08 8.49 -2.65
CA GLY A 120 8.07 7.93 -1.74
C GLY A 120 8.69 6.65 -2.27
N ILE A 121 7.88 5.69 -2.67
CA ILE A 121 8.34 4.39 -3.17
C ILE A 121 9.10 4.52 -4.50
N ASN A 122 8.60 5.33 -5.43
CA ASN A 122 9.18 5.44 -6.75
C ASN A 122 10.43 6.33 -6.81
N GLU A 123 10.50 7.37 -5.97
CA GLU A 123 11.46 8.45 -6.15
C GLU A 123 12.36 8.69 -4.94
N TRP A 124 11.82 8.62 -3.71
CA TRP A 124 12.51 9.17 -2.55
C TRP A 124 13.27 8.13 -1.74
N VAL A 125 12.65 6.98 -1.43
CA VAL A 125 13.19 5.99 -0.48
C VAL A 125 14.56 5.49 -0.87
N ALA A 126 14.79 5.15 -2.14
CA ALA A 126 16.08 4.68 -2.61
C ALA A 126 17.20 5.72 -2.39
N ARG A 127 16.89 7.00 -2.61
CA ARG A 127 17.84 8.09 -2.35
C ARG A 127 18.07 8.31 -0.86
N TRP A 128 17.00 8.30 -0.05
CA TRP A 128 17.12 8.46 1.40
C TRP A 128 17.93 7.36 2.05
N LYS A 129 17.76 6.12 1.63
CA LYS A 129 18.58 4.99 2.11
C LYS A 129 20.06 5.22 1.86
N ARG A 130 20.43 5.69 0.66
CA ARG A 130 21.83 6.03 0.34
C ARG A 130 22.39 7.20 1.16
N ASN A 131 21.52 8.16 1.52
CA ASN A 131 21.90 9.35 2.26
C ASN A 131 21.69 9.21 3.79
N GLY A 132 21.50 7.99 4.30
CA GLY A 132 21.28 7.75 5.72
C GLY A 132 19.99 8.38 6.26
N TRP A 133 18.93 8.43 5.44
CA TRP A 133 17.61 8.97 5.77
C TRP A 133 17.64 10.47 6.12
N LYS A 134 18.53 11.20 5.51
CA LYS A 134 18.70 12.65 5.69
C LYS A 134 18.44 13.42 4.40
N THR A 135 17.97 14.65 4.57
CA THR A 135 17.85 15.64 3.50
C THR A 135 19.24 16.16 3.08
N GLY A 136 19.30 16.95 2.02
CA GLY A 136 20.54 17.64 1.61
C GLY A 136 21.11 18.54 2.71
N GLU A 137 20.27 19.09 3.60
CA GLU A 137 20.67 19.87 4.77
C GLU A 137 21.06 19.01 5.99
N LYS A 138 21.24 17.71 5.83
CA LYS A 138 21.59 16.75 6.88
C LYS A 138 20.54 16.59 8.00
N LYS A 139 19.31 17.08 7.79
CA LYS A 139 18.18 16.89 8.70
C LYS A 139 17.48 15.56 8.39
N PRO A 140 16.85 14.92 9.39
CA PRO A 140 16.02 13.75 9.13
C PRO A 140 14.92 14.06 8.09
N VAL A 141 14.63 13.10 7.20
CA VAL A 141 13.51 13.24 6.26
C VAL A 141 12.19 13.24 7.01
N LYS A 142 11.17 13.90 6.46
CA LYS A 142 9.84 13.95 7.07
C LYS A 142 9.25 12.53 7.18
N ASN A 143 8.61 12.22 8.32
CA ASN A 143 8.05 10.90 8.61
C ASN A 143 9.07 9.76 8.52
N VAL A 144 10.33 10.03 8.85
CA VAL A 144 11.43 9.06 8.77
C VAL A 144 11.14 7.80 9.56
N ASP A 145 10.51 7.92 10.72
CA ASP A 145 10.09 6.82 11.58
C ASP A 145 9.20 5.82 10.81
N LEU A 146 8.19 6.32 10.13
CA LEU A 146 7.26 5.47 9.37
C LEU A 146 7.87 4.97 8.06
N TRP A 147 8.65 5.79 7.36
CA TRP A 147 9.31 5.35 6.14
C TRP A 147 10.32 4.23 6.39
N GLN A 148 11.10 4.32 7.47
CA GLN A 148 12.01 3.24 7.87
C GLN A 148 11.27 1.98 8.27
N ARG A 149 10.17 2.12 9.00
CA ARG A 149 9.33 0.99 9.40
C ARG A 149 8.67 0.31 8.18
N LEU A 150 8.19 1.11 7.21
CA LEU A 150 7.66 0.59 5.96
C LEU A 150 8.73 -0.15 5.15
N ASP A 151 9.92 0.41 5.02
CA ASP A 151 11.05 -0.22 4.34
C ASP A 151 11.40 -1.58 4.97
N ALA A 152 11.47 -1.64 6.29
CA ALA A 152 11.72 -2.88 7.02
C ALA A 152 10.59 -3.91 6.82
N ALA A 153 9.33 -3.51 6.93
CA ALA A 153 8.18 -4.38 6.74
C ALA A 153 8.09 -4.92 5.30
N ALA A 154 8.30 -4.05 4.31
CA ALA A 154 8.27 -4.44 2.90
C ALA A 154 9.45 -5.36 2.53
N SER A 155 10.61 -5.23 3.16
CA SER A 155 11.81 -6.02 2.86
C SER A 155 11.66 -7.51 3.17
N VAL A 156 10.72 -7.88 4.01
CA VAL A 156 10.41 -9.29 4.36
C VAL A 156 9.64 -10.00 3.25
N HIS A 157 8.97 -9.23 2.39
CA HIS A 157 8.04 -9.73 1.36
C HIS A 157 8.52 -9.38 -0.05
N ASP A 158 7.94 -10.02 -1.06
CA ASP A 158 8.02 -9.57 -2.47
C ASP A 158 6.80 -8.69 -2.74
N VAL A 159 6.98 -7.37 -2.68
CA VAL A 159 5.89 -6.39 -2.72
C VAL A 159 5.79 -5.73 -4.09
N GLU A 160 4.62 -5.84 -4.69
CA GLU A 160 4.21 -5.10 -5.88
C GLU A 160 3.22 -3.99 -5.47
N TRP A 161 3.53 -2.76 -5.82
CA TRP A 161 2.68 -1.59 -5.55
C TRP A 161 1.81 -1.27 -6.76
N LEU A 162 0.50 -1.21 -6.54
CA LEU A 162 -0.51 -0.90 -7.56
C LEU A 162 -1.20 0.42 -7.21
N TRP A 163 -1.01 1.41 -8.06
CA TRP A 163 -1.60 2.73 -7.89
C TRP A 163 -2.98 2.76 -8.53
N VAL A 164 -4.01 2.86 -7.71
CA VAL A 164 -5.41 2.95 -8.13
C VAL A 164 -5.88 4.40 -8.11
N ARG A 165 -6.93 4.72 -8.86
CA ARG A 165 -7.61 6.00 -8.69
C ARG A 165 -8.53 5.91 -7.49
N GLY A 166 -8.42 6.85 -6.55
CA GLY A 166 -9.38 6.98 -5.46
C GLY A 166 -10.81 7.09 -5.98
N HIS A 167 -11.75 6.47 -5.28
CA HIS A 167 -13.19 6.49 -5.61
C HIS A 167 -13.58 5.95 -7.00
N ALA A 168 -12.76 5.07 -7.58
CA ALA A 168 -13.05 4.47 -8.90
C ALA A 168 -13.96 3.23 -8.84
N GLY A 169 -14.64 2.98 -7.72
CA GLY A 169 -15.57 1.86 -7.56
C GLY A 169 -14.90 0.50 -7.31
N ASP A 170 -13.62 0.47 -6.92
CA ASP A 170 -12.98 -0.77 -6.48
C ASP A 170 -13.47 -1.14 -5.07
N PRO A 171 -14.14 -2.31 -4.90
CA PRO A 171 -14.72 -2.70 -3.60
C PRO A 171 -13.69 -2.84 -2.48
N GLY A 172 -12.45 -3.23 -2.79
CA GLY A 172 -11.37 -3.35 -1.80
C GLY A 172 -10.93 -1.99 -1.29
N ASN A 173 -10.76 -1.03 -2.20
CA ASN A 173 -10.38 0.34 -1.86
C ASN A 173 -11.48 1.06 -1.06
N GLU A 174 -12.74 0.89 -1.46
CA GLU A 174 -13.88 1.46 -0.72
C GLU A 174 -14.01 0.88 0.69
N LEU A 175 -13.75 -0.41 0.87
CA LEU A 175 -13.75 -1.02 2.19
C LEU A 175 -12.58 -0.51 3.05
N ALA A 176 -11.40 -0.32 2.48
CA ALA A 176 -10.26 0.27 3.19
C ALA A 176 -10.55 1.70 3.66
N ASP A 177 -11.19 2.54 2.82
CA ASP A 177 -11.68 3.87 3.20
C ASP A 177 -12.65 3.83 4.38
N GLN A 178 -13.65 2.95 4.32
CA GLN A 178 -14.59 2.77 5.42
C GLN A 178 -13.89 2.36 6.72
N LEU A 179 -12.91 1.47 6.65
CA LEU A 179 -12.13 1.04 7.81
C LEU A 179 -11.28 2.17 8.38
N ALA A 180 -10.64 2.98 7.54
CA ALA A 180 -9.88 4.15 7.94
C ALA A 180 -10.77 5.17 8.68
N ASN A 181 -11.95 5.45 8.14
CA ASN A 181 -12.93 6.34 8.76
C ASN A 181 -13.45 5.79 10.10
N ARG A 182 -13.68 4.49 10.22
CA ARG A 182 -14.05 3.85 11.50
C ARG A 182 -12.91 3.96 12.52
N GLY A 183 -11.67 3.70 12.11
CA GLY A 183 -10.50 3.87 12.96
C GLY A 183 -10.35 5.30 13.49
N LEU A 184 -10.59 6.29 12.64
CA LEU A 184 -10.63 7.71 13.03
C LEU A 184 -11.72 8.00 14.08
N ILE A 185 -12.92 7.47 13.89
CA ILE A 185 -14.03 7.68 14.83
C ILE A 185 -13.72 7.03 16.19
N GLU A 186 -13.16 5.82 16.19
CA GLU A 186 -12.77 5.11 17.40
C GLU A 186 -11.64 5.84 18.15
N ALA A 187 -10.62 6.33 17.44
CA ALA A 187 -9.54 7.11 18.02
C ALA A 187 -10.03 8.37 18.74
N ARG A 188 -10.97 9.09 18.16
CA ARG A 188 -11.56 10.31 18.76
C ARG A 188 -12.37 10.06 20.04
N ARG A 189 -12.78 8.83 20.29
CA ARG A 189 -13.52 8.44 21.51
C ARG A 189 -12.61 8.01 22.65
N GLN A 190 -11.32 7.81 22.38
CA GLN A 190 -10.35 7.48 23.41
C GLN A 190 -10.02 8.74 24.19
N PRO A 191 -10.10 8.75 25.54
CA PRO A 191 -9.61 9.85 26.33
C PRO A 191 -8.10 10.00 26.14
N SER A 192 -7.67 11.24 26.00
CA SER A 192 -6.25 11.62 25.92
C SER A 192 -5.55 11.33 27.25
#